data_4e15e1341c119e0147dff7cae55972d4
#
_entry.id   4e15e1341c119e0147dff7cae55972d4
#
_cell.length_a   1.000
_cell.length_b   1.000
_cell.length_c   1.000
_cell.angle_alpha   90.00
_cell.angle_beta   90.00
_cell.angle_gamma   90.00
#
_symmetry.space_group_name_H-M   'P 1'
#
loop_
_entity.id
_entity.type
_entity.pdbx_description
1 polymer ?
#
loop_
_entity_poly.entity_id
_entity_poly.type
_entity_poly.pdbx_seq_one_letter_code
_entity_poly.pdbx_strand_id
1 'polypeptide(L)'
;GLGVHAGGLGGAAVAGHKPFASRMVAGYLGSLALRRKLVGLAQKLSSGRPRLEFYWRADDAYSHVMAQLVARLVDAYPLDLELNIVPAAAAEVDPEPQLRAAHAVRDAQALARFYDLTFPARAITPTPDRVRRANAVALAARPPREHLSVLLQLGEALFGQGGDALSELARTLGAVEGTVVTTSLELSYATLRDRGHYQSATLRYGGEWYEGPHRVVTLEERLRADGLGDASSVLTRRFPPALDIAP
;
A
#
# COMPACT_ATOMS: atom_id res chain seq x y z
N GLY A 1 31.16 -69.57 -34.41
CA GLY A 1 30.95 -69.14 -33.06
C GLY A 1 31.28 -67.68 -32.91
N LEU A 2 30.31 -66.79 -32.71
CA LEU A 2 30.52 -65.37 -32.41
C LEU A 2 30.12 -65.16 -30.95
N GLY A 3 31.10 -64.84 -30.13
CA GLY A 3 30.91 -64.47 -28.76
C GLY A 3 30.41 -63.05 -28.63
N VAL A 4 29.36 -62.79 -27.81
CA VAL A 4 28.84 -61.46 -27.47
C VAL A 4 29.34 -61.10 -26.08
N HIS A 5 30.14 -60.08 -25.99
CA HIS A 5 30.54 -59.46 -24.72
C HIS A 5 29.45 -58.50 -24.25
N ALA A 6 28.89 -58.77 -23.07
CA ALA A 6 28.02 -57.85 -22.33
C ALA A 6 28.88 -56.84 -21.58
N GLY A 7 28.82 -55.56 -22.01
CA GLY A 7 29.42 -54.45 -21.31
C GLY A 7 28.49 -53.91 -20.22
N GLY A 8 28.92 -53.96 -18.97
CA GLY A 8 28.22 -53.34 -17.84
C GLY A 8 28.20 -51.81 -17.91
N LEU A 9 27.04 -51.24 -17.85
CA LEU A 9 26.85 -49.79 -17.70
C LEU A 9 26.93 -49.44 -16.22
N GLY A 10 28.04 -48.82 -15.84
CA GLY A 10 28.21 -48.20 -14.52
C GLY A 10 27.25 -46.99 -14.36
N GLY A 11 26.39 -47.08 -13.38
CA GLY A 11 25.53 -45.97 -12.99
C GLY A 11 26.35 -44.79 -12.42
N ALA A 12 26.44 -43.73 -13.19
CA ALA A 12 26.95 -42.47 -12.67
C ALA A 12 25.92 -41.86 -11.73
N ALA A 13 26.26 -41.74 -10.46
CA ALA A 13 25.49 -41.00 -9.46
C ALA A 13 25.42 -39.52 -9.88
N VAL A 14 24.22 -39.07 -10.24
CA VAL A 14 23.97 -37.66 -10.50
C VAL A 14 24.06 -36.91 -9.17
N ALA A 15 25.19 -36.27 -8.92
CA ALA A 15 25.36 -35.37 -7.82
C ALA A 15 24.39 -34.19 -8.00
N GLY A 16 23.36 -34.15 -7.15
CA GLY A 16 22.36 -33.11 -7.17
C GLY A 16 22.96 -31.73 -6.94
N HIS A 17 23.14 -30.99 -8.00
CA HIS A 17 23.46 -29.57 -7.95
C HIS A 17 22.23 -28.85 -7.40
N LYS A 18 22.21 -28.48 -6.12
CA LYS A 18 21.25 -27.52 -5.57
C LYS A 18 21.47 -26.21 -6.32
N PRO A 19 20.47 -25.68 -7.04
CA PRO A 19 20.68 -24.55 -7.90
C PRO A 19 21.13 -23.34 -7.06
N PHE A 20 22.11 -22.61 -7.57
CA PHE A 20 22.69 -21.40 -6.98
C PHE A 20 21.63 -20.37 -6.53
N ALA A 21 20.50 -20.32 -7.27
CA ALA A 21 19.31 -19.52 -6.94
C ALA A 21 18.73 -19.83 -5.56
N SER A 22 18.69 -21.10 -5.11
CA SER A 22 18.13 -21.44 -3.79
C SER A 22 19.00 -20.96 -2.62
N ARG A 23 20.31 -20.86 -2.81
CA ARG A 23 21.24 -20.30 -1.80
C ARG A 23 21.13 -18.79 -1.73
N MET A 24 20.97 -18.08 -2.85
CA MET A 24 20.73 -16.63 -2.88
C MET A 24 19.40 -16.26 -2.22
N VAL A 25 18.33 -16.99 -2.52
CA VAL A 25 17.01 -16.76 -1.90
C VAL A 25 17.07 -17.03 -0.40
N ALA A 26 17.71 -18.11 0.05
CA ALA A 26 17.87 -18.40 1.48
C ALA A 26 18.72 -17.34 2.20
N GLY A 27 19.80 -16.86 1.55
CA GLY A 27 20.62 -15.76 2.07
C GLY A 27 19.85 -14.45 2.17
N TYR A 28 19.05 -14.13 1.16
CA TYR A 28 18.20 -12.94 1.14
C TYR A 28 17.12 -12.98 2.22
N LEU A 29 16.41 -14.11 2.36
CA LEU A 29 15.40 -14.30 3.41
C LEU A 29 16.02 -14.27 4.80
N GLY A 30 17.22 -14.84 4.98
CA GLY A 30 17.97 -14.76 6.24
C GLY A 30 18.38 -13.32 6.59
N SER A 31 18.82 -12.53 5.61
CA SER A 31 19.16 -11.12 5.80
C SER A 31 17.93 -10.26 6.14
N LEU A 32 16.78 -10.54 5.54
CA LEU A 32 15.52 -9.88 5.89
C LEU A 32 15.07 -10.19 7.31
N ALA A 33 15.15 -11.47 7.73
CA ALA A 33 14.80 -11.86 9.08
C ALA A 33 15.71 -11.21 10.14
N LEU A 34 17.02 -11.13 9.88
CA LEU A 34 17.97 -10.44 10.74
C LEU A 34 17.68 -8.93 10.77
N ARG A 35 17.44 -8.32 9.62
CA ARG A 35 17.09 -6.89 9.52
C ARG A 35 15.81 -6.58 10.31
N ARG A 36 14.78 -7.44 10.21
CA ARG A 36 13.54 -7.33 10.98
C ARG A 36 13.79 -7.37 12.47
N LYS A 37 14.62 -8.31 12.95
CA LYS A 37 15.00 -8.40 14.37
C LYS A 37 15.74 -7.16 14.85
N LEU A 38 16.68 -6.64 14.06
CA LEU A 38 17.44 -5.43 14.41
C LEU A 38 16.54 -4.18 14.45
N VAL A 39 15.63 -4.03 13.48
CA VAL A 39 14.66 -2.93 13.47
C VAL A 39 13.72 -3.05 14.68
N GLY A 40 13.20 -4.23 14.98
CA GLY A 40 12.33 -4.45 16.14
C GLY A 40 13.06 -4.18 17.48
N LEU A 41 14.34 -4.51 17.57
CA LEU A 41 15.15 -4.20 18.75
C LEU A 41 15.40 -2.69 18.87
N ALA A 42 15.74 -2.02 17.77
CA ALA A 42 15.93 -0.57 17.74
C ALA A 42 14.64 0.18 18.11
N GLN A 43 13.47 -0.29 17.64
CA GLN A 43 12.17 0.26 18.01
C GLN A 43 11.85 0.07 19.49
N LYS A 44 12.19 -1.09 20.09
CA LYS A 44 12.02 -1.35 21.53
C LYS A 44 12.94 -0.50 22.41
N LEU A 45 14.11 -0.11 21.89
CA LEU A 45 15.07 0.76 22.56
C LEU A 45 14.75 2.25 22.35
N SER A 46 13.94 2.58 21.35
CA SER A 46 13.45 3.94 21.11
C SER A 46 12.23 4.18 21.99
N SER A 47 12.25 5.26 22.77
CA SER A 47 11.10 5.68 23.58
C SER A 47 9.91 6.24 22.79
N GLY A 48 10.01 6.25 21.46
CA GLY A 48 8.98 6.76 20.53
C GLY A 48 8.08 5.66 19.98
N ARG A 49 6.90 6.04 19.52
CA ARG A 49 6.02 5.16 18.75
C ARG A 49 6.66 4.83 17.40
N PRO A 50 6.54 3.58 16.92
CA PRO A 50 7.06 3.22 15.60
C PRO A 50 6.34 3.97 14.50
N ARG A 51 7.12 4.44 13.51
CA ARG A 51 6.61 5.24 12.39
C ARG A 51 5.96 4.35 11.35
N LEU A 52 4.76 4.75 10.92
CA LEU A 52 4.05 4.25 9.74
C LEU A 52 3.94 5.37 8.71
N GLU A 53 4.57 5.22 7.58
CA GLU A 53 4.48 6.16 6.46
C GLU A 53 3.39 5.70 5.50
N PHE A 54 2.49 6.59 5.10
CA PHE A 54 1.47 6.32 4.09
C PHE A 54 1.60 7.29 2.92
N TYR A 55 1.71 6.73 1.71
CA TYR A 55 1.83 7.47 0.45
C TYR A 55 0.49 7.46 -0.27
N TRP A 56 -0.20 8.59 -0.20
CA TRP A 56 -1.55 8.76 -0.72
C TRP A 56 -1.55 9.61 -1.99
N ARG A 57 -2.42 9.25 -2.95
CA ARG A 57 -2.64 9.99 -4.19
C ARG A 57 -4.12 10.26 -4.39
N ALA A 58 -4.46 11.47 -4.81
CA ALA A 58 -5.85 11.95 -4.89
C ALA A 58 -6.71 11.16 -5.90
N ASP A 59 -6.19 10.87 -7.08
CA ASP A 59 -6.91 10.18 -8.16
C ASP A 59 -6.76 8.65 -8.13
N ASP A 60 -6.18 8.12 -7.07
CA ASP A 60 -5.99 6.68 -6.90
C ASP A 60 -7.04 6.08 -5.96
N ALA A 61 -7.96 5.31 -6.52
CA ALA A 61 -9.03 4.66 -5.76
C ALA A 61 -8.51 3.71 -4.67
N TYR A 62 -7.36 3.06 -4.90
CA TYR A 62 -6.72 2.23 -3.88
C TYR A 62 -6.20 3.06 -2.71
N SER A 63 -5.73 4.30 -2.95
CA SER A 63 -5.32 5.21 -1.89
C SER A 63 -6.49 5.57 -0.96
N HIS A 64 -7.71 5.71 -1.49
CA HIS A 64 -8.89 5.96 -0.67
C HIS A 64 -9.29 4.72 0.17
N VAL A 65 -9.28 3.53 -0.42
CA VAL A 65 -9.51 2.27 0.33
C VAL A 65 -8.45 2.10 1.42
N MET A 66 -7.19 2.31 1.09
CA MET A 66 -6.10 2.19 2.07
C MET A 66 -6.18 3.20 3.19
N ALA A 67 -6.60 4.44 2.94
CA ALA A 67 -6.77 5.45 3.99
C ALA A 67 -7.73 4.97 5.09
N GLN A 68 -8.81 4.26 4.73
CA GLN A 68 -9.76 3.68 5.69
C GLN A 68 -9.13 2.52 6.48
N LEU A 69 -8.33 1.67 5.83
CA LEU A 69 -7.60 0.60 6.52
C LEU A 69 -6.53 1.17 7.46
N VAL A 70 -5.81 2.23 7.03
CA VAL A 70 -4.85 2.95 7.86
C VAL A 70 -5.52 3.56 9.08
N ALA A 71 -6.72 4.13 8.94
CA ALA A 71 -7.47 4.67 10.07
C ALA A 71 -7.72 3.58 11.14
N ARG A 72 -8.16 2.38 10.73
CA ARG A 72 -8.33 1.25 11.65
C ARG A 72 -7.03 0.83 12.32
N LEU A 73 -5.91 0.84 11.57
CA LEU A 73 -4.61 0.47 12.15
C LEU A 73 -4.13 1.49 13.18
N VAL A 74 -4.19 2.80 12.88
CA VAL A 74 -3.71 3.83 13.82
C VAL A 74 -4.61 4.02 15.03
N ASP A 75 -5.86 3.54 14.98
CA ASP A 75 -6.75 3.50 16.13
C ASP A 75 -6.45 2.31 17.05
N ALA A 76 -6.02 1.18 16.48
CA ALA A 76 -5.76 -0.06 17.22
C ALA A 76 -4.31 -0.20 17.69
N TYR A 77 -3.35 0.39 16.95
CA TYR A 77 -1.92 0.24 17.23
C TYR A 77 -1.26 1.58 17.57
N PRO A 78 -0.31 1.62 18.51
CA PRO A 78 0.38 2.85 18.93
C PRO A 78 1.41 3.30 17.87
N LEU A 79 0.94 3.72 16.71
CA LEU A 79 1.76 4.13 15.58
C LEU A 79 1.91 5.66 15.51
N ASP A 80 3.08 6.12 15.06
CA ASP A 80 3.33 7.49 14.64
C ASP A 80 3.12 7.57 13.12
N LEU A 81 1.98 8.16 12.71
CA LEU A 81 1.57 8.23 11.31
C LEU A 81 2.22 9.42 10.61
N GLU A 82 2.89 9.15 9.50
CA GLU A 82 3.38 10.14 8.55
C GLU A 82 2.62 10.02 7.23
N LEU A 83 1.98 11.11 6.79
CA LEU A 83 1.21 11.16 5.55
C LEU A 83 2.00 11.89 4.46
N ASN A 84 2.17 11.23 3.33
CA ASN A 84 2.89 11.75 2.17
C ASN A 84 1.93 11.81 0.98
N ILE A 85 1.65 13.02 0.50
CA ILE A 85 0.80 13.23 -0.68
C ILE A 85 1.70 13.16 -1.91
N VAL A 86 1.42 12.23 -2.83
CA VAL A 86 2.24 11.99 -4.01
C VAL A 86 1.46 12.19 -5.31
N PRO A 87 2.11 12.59 -6.41
CA PRO A 87 1.47 12.69 -7.72
C PRO A 87 1.30 11.31 -8.37
N ALA A 88 0.75 11.29 -9.58
CA ALA A 88 0.79 10.11 -10.44
C ALA A 88 2.24 9.69 -10.71
N ALA A 89 2.46 8.39 -10.85
CA ALA A 89 3.76 7.87 -11.26
C ALA A 89 4.14 8.37 -12.67
N ALA A 90 5.44 8.43 -12.93
CA ALA A 90 5.93 8.83 -14.24
C ALA A 90 5.48 7.83 -15.34
N ALA A 91 5.33 8.32 -16.57
CA ALA A 91 4.80 7.54 -17.69
C ALA A 91 5.62 6.26 -18.00
N GLU A 92 6.90 6.26 -17.65
CA GLU A 92 7.78 5.09 -17.83
C GLU A 92 7.37 3.90 -16.94
N VAL A 93 6.68 4.17 -15.82
CA VAL A 93 6.25 3.13 -14.87
C VAL A 93 4.74 2.92 -14.85
N ASP A 94 3.97 3.82 -15.44
CA ASP A 94 2.51 3.72 -15.63
C ASP A 94 2.12 4.15 -17.05
N PRO A 95 2.35 3.29 -18.07
CA PRO A 95 2.16 3.66 -19.48
C PRO A 95 0.67 3.74 -19.88
N GLU A 96 -0.25 3.14 -19.12
CA GLU A 96 -1.69 3.10 -19.41
C GLU A 96 -2.53 3.66 -18.23
N PRO A 97 -2.31 4.93 -17.81
CA PRO A 97 -2.86 5.46 -16.56
C PRO A 97 -4.40 5.54 -16.59
N GLN A 98 -5.01 5.75 -17.74
CA GLN A 98 -6.47 5.85 -17.87
C GLN A 98 -7.15 4.48 -17.69
N LEU A 99 -6.60 3.43 -18.31
CA LEU A 99 -7.10 2.05 -18.15
C LEU A 99 -6.93 1.60 -16.70
N ARG A 100 -5.78 1.90 -16.11
CA ARG A 100 -5.51 1.61 -14.70
C ARG A 100 -6.49 2.32 -13.78
N ALA A 101 -6.75 3.62 -13.98
CA ALA A 101 -7.68 4.38 -13.15
C ALA A 101 -9.11 3.81 -13.22
N ALA A 102 -9.60 3.50 -14.42
CA ALA A 102 -10.92 2.89 -14.60
C ALA A 102 -11.03 1.50 -13.97
N HIS A 103 -9.96 0.70 -14.04
CA HIS A 103 -9.89 -0.61 -13.36
C HIS A 103 -9.87 -0.42 -11.84
N ALA A 104 -9.02 0.47 -11.33
CA ALA A 104 -8.87 0.73 -9.91
C ALA A 104 -10.18 1.15 -9.22
N VAL A 105 -11.03 1.94 -9.89
CA VAL A 105 -12.34 2.33 -9.35
C VAL A 105 -13.26 1.11 -9.17
N ARG A 106 -13.32 0.21 -10.17
CA ARG A 106 -14.15 -1.02 -10.07
C ARG A 106 -13.63 -1.98 -9.01
N ASP A 107 -12.32 -2.14 -8.96
CA ASP A 107 -11.67 -3.04 -7.98
C ASP A 107 -11.79 -2.48 -6.56
N ALA A 108 -11.62 -1.17 -6.37
CA ALA A 108 -11.82 -0.50 -5.09
C ALA A 108 -13.23 -0.70 -4.52
N GLN A 109 -14.27 -0.72 -5.36
CA GLN A 109 -15.63 -1.06 -4.93
C GLN A 109 -15.75 -2.49 -4.41
N ALA A 110 -15.06 -3.45 -5.04
CA ALA A 110 -15.03 -4.85 -4.58
C ALA A 110 -14.24 -4.98 -3.28
N LEU A 111 -13.07 -4.35 -3.19
CA LEU A 111 -12.23 -4.32 -2.00
C LEU A 111 -12.93 -3.65 -0.81
N ALA A 112 -13.65 -2.55 -1.06
CA ALA A 112 -14.43 -1.89 0.00
C ALA A 112 -15.46 -2.85 0.60
N ARG A 113 -16.20 -3.60 -0.21
CA ARG A 113 -17.12 -4.63 0.28
C ARG A 113 -16.40 -5.76 1.03
N PHE A 114 -15.23 -6.19 0.51
CA PHE A 114 -14.45 -7.26 1.12
C PHE A 114 -13.93 -6.89 2.52
N TYR A 115 -13.50 -5.64 2.69
CA TYR A 115 -12.97 -5.14 3.96
C TYR A 115 -14.01 -4.43 4.83
N ASP A 116 -15.28 -4.43 4.45
CA ASP A 116 -16.36 -3.71 5.13
C ASP A 116 -16.05 -2.21 5.29
N LEU A 117 -15.69 -1.59 4.17
CA LEU A 117 -15.36 -0.17 4.03
C LEU A 117 -16.41 0.54 3.17
N THR A 118 -16.34 1.87 3.14
CA THR A 118 -17.16 2.69 2.26
C THR A 118 -16.45 3.00 0.95
N PHE A 119 -17.23 3.01 -0.15
CA PHE A 119 -16.79 3.52 -1.44
C PHE A 119 -18.04 3.93 -2.24
N PRO A 120 -18.03 5.06 -2.99
CA PRO A 120 -19.21 5.52 -3.70
C PRO A 120 -19.77 4.47 -4.65
N ALA A 121 -21.07 4.16 -4.54
CA ALA A 121 -21.73 3.13 -5.36
C ALA A 121 -21.72 3.47 -6.85
N ARG A 122 -21.83 4.77 -7.16
CA ARG A 122 -21.71 5.33 -8.53
C ARG A 122 -20.41 6.12 -8.63
N ALA A 123 -19.29 5.44 -8.42
CA ALA A 123 -18.00 6.08 -8.45
C ALA A 123 -17.62 6.55 -9.87
N ILE A 124 -16.96 7.67 -9.92
CA ILE A 124 -16.39 8.28 -11.13
C ILE A 124 -14.88 8.33 -11.05
N THR A 125 -14.21 8.34 -12.20
CA THR A 125 -12.80 8.72 -12.27
C THR A 125 -12.70 10.24 -12.11
N PRO A 126 -11.92 10.75 -11.15
CA PRO A 126 -11.79 12.18 -10.93
C PRO A 126 -11.18 12.90 -12.13
N THR A 127 -11.71 14.09 -12.45
CA THR A 127 -11.13 14.96 -13.49
C THR A 127 -9.84 15.63 -12.96
N PRO A 128 -8.91 16.05 -13.84
CA PRO A 128 -7.68 16.74 -13.43
C PRO A 128 -7.94 17.98 -12.56
N ASP A 129 -9.02 18.71 -12.81
CA ASP A 129 -9.40 19.86 -11.99
C ASP A 129 -9.80 19.46 -10.55
N ARG A 130 -10.59 18.41 -10.41
CA ARG A 130 -10.97 17.86 -9.10
C ARG A 130 -9.72 17.38 -8.33
N VAL A 131 -8.79 16.71 -9.04
CA VAL A 131 -7.52 16.26 -8.46
C VAL A 131 -6.67 17.42 -7.96
N ARG A 132 -6.54 18.50 -8.75
CA ARG A 132 -5.80 19.71 -8.33
C ARG A 132 -6.39 20.32 -7.06
N ARG A 133 -7.71 20.47 -7.00
CA ARG A 133 -8.39 21.02 -5.80
C ARG A 133 -8.20 20.12 -4.58
N ALA A 134 -8.33 18.81 -4.75
CA ALA A 134 -8.11 17.86 -3.66
C ALA A 134 -6.67 17.90 -3.13
N ASN A 135 -5.67 17.96 -4.02
CA ASN A 135 -4.27 18.09 -3.64
C ASN A 135 -4.01 19.38 -2.85
N ALA A 136 -4.63 20.51 -3.24
CA ALA A 136 -4.51 21.76 -2.52
C ALA A 136 -5.04 21.67 -1.07
N VAL A 137 -6.12 20.96 -0.84
CA VAL A 137 -6.66 20.69 0.50
C VAL A 137 -5.81 19.66 1.25
N ALA A 138 -5.41 18.58 0.57
CA ALA A 138 -4.59 17.52 1.16
C ALA A 138 -3.22 18.00 1.65
N LEU A 139 -2.62 18.98 0.99
CA LEU A 139 -1.30 19.51 1.32
C LEU A 139 -1.32 20.61 2.41
N ALA A 140 -2.48 21.08 2.83
CA ALA A 140 -2.55 22.02 3.96
C ALA A 140 -2.14 21.30 5.25
N ALA A 141 -1.21 21.91 5.99
CA ALA A 141 -0.61 21.33 7.19
C ALA A 141 -1.66 21.06 8.29
N ARG A 142 -1.63 19.86 8.86
CA ARG A 142 -2.53 19.41 9.94
C ARG A 142 -1.84 18.34 10.80
N PRO A 143 -2.32 18.13 12.03
CA PRO A 143 -1.93 16.95 12.81
C PRO A 143 -2.28 15.66 12.07
N PRO A 144 -1.48 14.59 12.15
CA PRO A 144 -1.63 13.39 11.30
C PRO A 144 -3.01 12.73 11.33
N ARG A 145 -3.67 12.65 12.50
CA ARG A 145 -5.01 12.04 12.61
C ARG A 145 -6.09 12.90 11.95
N GLU A 146 -6.03 14.21 12.12
CA GLU A 146 -6.92 15.15 11.44
C GLU A 146 -6.67 15.11 9.94
N HIS A 147 -5.40 15.09 9.53
CA HIS A 147 -5.01 14.98 8.13
C HIS A 147 -5.58 13.71 7.48
N LEU A 148 -5.47 12.56 8.15
CA LEU A 148 -6.07 11.31 7.68
C LEU A 148 -7.59 11.42 7.52
N SER A 149 -8.29 12.06 8.46
CA SER A 149 -9.73 12.33 8.36
C SER A 149 -10.07 13.19 7.15
N VAL A 150 -9.23 14.18 6.83
CA VAL A 150 -9.39 15.01 5.62
C VAL A 150 -9.19 14.17 4.36
N LEU A 151 -8.19 13.27 4.31
CA LEU A 151 -7.99 12.40 3.16
C LEU A 151 -9.18 11.46 2.91
N LEU A 152 -9.83 10.98 3.98
CA LEU A 152 -11.07 10.20 3.87
C LEU A 152 -12.21 11.00 3.24
N GLN A 153 -12.44 12.23 3.71
CA GLN A 153 -13.46 13.11 3.14
C GLN A 153 -13.15 13.49 1.68
N LEU A 154 -11.88 13.74 1.36
CA LEU A 154 -11.44 13.99 -0.01
C LEU A 154 -11.69 12.80 -0.93
N GLY A 155 -11.43 11.58 -0.49
CA GLY A 155 -11.71 10.37 -1.25
C GLY A 155 -13.19 10.22 -1.58
N GLU A 156 -14.08 10.38 -0.61
CA GLU A 156 -15.53 10.37 -0.83
C GLU A 156 -15.97 11.47 -1.82
N ALA A 157 -15.46 12.70 -1.65
CA ALA A 157 -15.77 13.80 -2.55
C ALA A 157 -15.23 13.58 -3.96
N LEU A 158 -14.02 13.03 -4.13
CA LEU A 158 -13.35 12.82 -5.41
C LEU A 158 -14.06 11.78 -6.28
N PHE A 159 -14.36 10.63 -5.68
CA PHE A 159 -14.97 9.50 -6.40
C PHE A 159 -16.49 9.56 -6.42
N GLY A 160 -17.12 10.37 -5.56
CA GLY A 160 -18.56 10.61 -5.57
C GLY A 160 -19.00 11.58 -6.66
N GLN A 161 -20.31 11.55 -7.00
CA GLN A 161 -20.92 12.40 -8.02
C GLN A 161 -21.30 13.80 -7.51
N GLY A 162 -21.05 14.12 -6.23
CA GLY A 162 -21.38 15.42 -5.63
C GLY A 162 -20.53 16.56 -6.20
N GLY A 163 -21.17 17.54 -6.89
CA GLY A 163 -20.46 18.59 -7.64
C GLY A 163 -19.64 19.54 -6.79
N ASP A 164 -20.14 19.99 -5.64
CA ASP A 164 -19.55 21.07 -4.84
C ASP A 164 -18.79 20.62 -3.59
N ALA A 165 -18.78 19.32 -3.29
CA ALA A 165 -18.17 18.81 -2.06
C ALA A 165 -16.68 19.20 -1.90
N LEU A 166 -15.89 19.19 -2.98
CA LEU A 166 -14.48 19.60 -2.94
C LEU A 166 -14.32 21.10 -2.69
N SER A 167 -15.17 21.93 -3.25
CA SER A 167 -15.15 23.39 -3.02
C SER A 167 -15.53 23.71 -1.58
N GLU A 168 -16.50 22.99 -1.03
CA GLU A 168 -16.90 23.14 0.37
C GLU A 168 -15.77 22.69 1.33
N LEU A 169 -15.11 21.58 1.03
CA LEU A 169 -13.94 21.13 1.80
C LEU A 169 -12.81 22.15 1.74
N ALA A 170 -12.51 22.71 0.56
CA ALA A 170 -11.48 23.74 0.42
C ALA A 170 -11.80 25.00 1.24
N ARG A 171 -13.07 25.43 1.24
CA ARG A 171 -13.54 26.59 2.00
C ARG A 171 -13.46 26.37 3.52
N THR A 172 -13.83 25.17 3.97
CA THR A 172 -13.94 24.85 5.40
C THR A 172 -12.59 24.45 6.01
N LEU A 173 -11.81 23.66 5.27
CA LEU A 173 -10.56 23.07 5.77
C LEU A 173 -9.30 23.85 5.33
N GLY A 174 -9.45 24.80 4.42
CA GLY A 174 -8.34 25.51 3.82
C GLY A 174 -7.66 24.71 2.70
N ALA A 175 -6.96 25.43 1.84
CA ALA A 175 -6.19 24.89 0.72
C ALA A 175 -4.92 25.73 0.52
N VAL A 176 -3.85 25.08 0.05
CA VAL A 176 -2.60 25.79 -0.31
C VAL A 176 -2.66 26.27 -1.77
N GLU A 177 -1.81 27.25 -2.09
CA GLU A 177 -1.71 27.79 -3.45
C GLU A 177 -1.11 26.77 -4.45
N GLY A 178 -1.44 26.95 -5.75
CA GLY A 178 -1.05 26.02 -6.80
C GLY A 178 0.45 25.79 -6.96
N THR A 179 1.28 26.82 -6.74
CA THR A 179 2.75 26.71 -6.74
C THR A 179 3.26 25.82 -5.61
N VAL A 180 2.67 25.94 -4.41
CA VAL A 180 2.98 25.10 -3.26
C VAL A 180 2.56 23.64 -3.54
N VAL A 181 1.40 23.44 -4.20
CA VAL A 181 0.94 22.10 -4.60
C VAL A 181 1.99 21.42 -5.48
N THR A 182 2.42 22.06 -6.56
CA THR A 182 3.38 21.49 -7.52
C THR A 182 4.70 21.12 -6.82
N THR A 183 5.31 22.06 -6.11
CA THR A 183 6.59 21.86 -5.43
C THR A 183 6.49 20.75 -4.36
N SER A 184 5.41 20.73 -3.57
CA SER A 184 5.23 19.72 -2.54
C SER A 184 5.07 18.31 -3.12
N LEU A 185 4.31 18.15 -4.22
CA LEU A 185 4.14 16.87 -4.90
C LEU A 185 5.46 16.37 -5.50
N GLU A 186 6.24 17.25 -6.13
CA GLU A 186 7.56 16.92 -6.68
C GLU A 186 8.53 16.44 -5.60
N LEU A 187 8.61 17.16 -4.46
CA LEU A 187 9.46 16.79 -3.34
C LEU A 187 9.02 15.45 -2.70
N SER A 188 7.72 15.25 -2.53
CA SER A 188 7.19 13.98 -1.99
C SER A 188 7.49 12.81 -2.92
N TYR A 189 7.37 13.01 -4.23
CA TYR A 189 7.68 11.98 -5.21
C TYR A 189 9.19 11.68 -5.27
N ALA A 190 10.03 12.69 -5.25
CA ALA A 190 11.48 12.51 -5.16
C ALA A 190 11.86 11.71 -3.90
N THR A 191 11.28 12.05 -2.74
CA THR A 191 11.49 11.32 -1.48
C THR A 191 11.07 9.86 -1.60
N LEU A 192 9.91 9.58 -2.21
CA LEU A 192 9.43 8.21 -2.45
C LEU A 192 10.42 7.42 -3.33
N ARG A 193 10.91 8.05 -4.41
CA ARG A 193 11.89 7.46 -5.34
C ARG A 193 13.22 7.18 -4.67
N ASP A 194 13.75 8.11 -3.89
CA ASP A 194 15.00 7.94 -3.15
C ASP A 194 14.92 6.81 -2.12
N ARG A 195 13.73 6.56 -1.58
CA ARG A 195 13.46 5.43 -0.69
C ARG A 195 13.26 4.10 -1.42
N GLY A 196 13.30 4.10 -2.76
CA GLY A 196 13.24 2.90 -3.61
C GLY A 196 11.82 2.44 -3.98
N HIS A 197 10.83 3.33 -3.96
CA HIS A 197 9.46 3.05 -4.40
C HIS A 197 8.93 4.13 -5.36
N TYR A 198 7.80 3.88 -6.04
CA TYR A 198 7.25 4.81 -7.05
C TYR A 198 5.73 4.82 -7.12
N GLN A 199 5.03 3.93 -6.40
CA GLN A 199 3.58 3.82 -6.42
C GLN A 199 2.93 4.45 -5.19
N SER A 200 1.75 5.04 -5.40
CA SER A 200 0.79 5.41 -4.36
C SER A 200 0.10 4.19 -3.75
N ALA A 201 -0.83 4.42 -2.85
CA ALA A 201 -1.52 3.36 -2.11
C ALA A 201 -0.55 2.38 -1.46
N THR A 202 0.53 2.89 -0.89
CA THR A 202 1.58 2.10 -0.28
C THR A 202 1.92 2.59 1.14
N LEU A 203 2.29 1.64 1.98
CA LEU A 203 2.73 1.89 3.35
C LEU A 203 4.19 1.51 3.49
N ARG A 204 4.92 2.21 4.35
CA ARG A 204 6.27 1.84 4.73
C ARG A 204 6.37 1.73 6.25
N TYR A 205 6.82 0.57 6.73
CA TYR A 205 6.99 0.28 8.14
C TYR A 205 8.27 -0.52 8.35
N GLY A 206 9.11 -0.12 9.29
CA GLY A 206 10.35 -0.81 9.59
C GLY A 206 11.31 -0.97 8.39
N GLY A 207 11.22 -0.08 7.39
CA GLY A 207 12.00 -0.14 6.15
C GLY A 207 11.44 -1.07 5.08
N GLU A 208 10.29 -1.72 5.32
CA GLU A 208 9.60 -2.58 4.37
C GLU A 208 8.40 -1.88 3.74
N TRP A 209 8.08 -2.24 2.47
CA TRP A 209 6.98 -1.71 1.71
C TRP A 209 5.79 -2.66 1.68
N TYR A 210 4.59 -2.08 1.79
CA TYR A 210 3.31 -2.79 1.76
C TYR A 210 2.39 -2.08 0.75
N GLU A 211 2.48 -2.50 -0.52
CA GLU A 211 1.75 -1.91 -1.63
C GLU A 211 0.36 -2.53 -1.77
N GLY A 212 -0.66 -1.68 -1.84
CA GLY A 212 -2.05 -2.06 -2.07
C GLY A 212 -2.77 -2.62 -0.84
N PRO A 213 -4.12 -2.62 -0.88
CA PRO A 213 -4.95 -3.02 0.25
C PRO A 213 -4.71 -4.44 0.76
N HIS A 214 -4.36 -5.37 -0.13
CA HIS A 214 -4.09 -6.76 0.22
C HIS A 214 -2.85 -6.95 1.12
N ARG A 215 -1.87 -6.03 1.05
CA ARG A 215 -0.66 -6.08 1.88
C ARG A 215 -0.85 -5.51 3.29
N VAL A 216 -1.94 -4.80 3.53
CA VAL A 216 -2.24 -4.25 4.86
C VAL A 216 -2.43 -5.34 5.91
N VAL A 217 -2.95 -6.49 5.51
CA VAL A 217 -3.06 -7.68 6.38
C VAL A 217 -1.68 -8.19 6.82
N THR A 218 -0.74 -8.27 5.88
CA THR A 218 0.65 -8.67 6.18
C THR A 218 1.33 -7.65 7.10
N LEU A 219 1.05 -6.35 6.91
CA LEU A 219 1.51 -5.32 7.83
C LEU A 219 0.94 -5.51 9.23
N GLU A 220 -0.38 -5.76 9.34
CA GLU A 220 -1.00 -6.00 10.66
C GLU A 220 -0.39 -7.21 11.37
N GLU A 221 -0.15 -8.32 10.66
CA GLU A 221 0.56 -9.48 11.20
C GLU A 221 1.96 -9.10 11.71
N ARG A 222 2.66 -8.21 10.99
CA ARG A 222 3.96 -7.69 11.39
C ARG A 222 3.88 -6.82 12.64
N LEU A 223 2.88 -5.91 12.75
CA LEU A 223 2.69 -5.07 13.93
C LEU A 223 2.47 -5.91 15.18
N ARG A 224 1.66 -6.97 15.08
CA ARG A 224 1.45 -7.92 16.17
C ARG A 224 2.71 -8.70 16.54
N ALA A 225 3.47 -9.16 15.55
CA ALA A 225 4.74 -9.84 15.76
C ALA A 225 5.79 -8.94 16.44
N ASP A 226 5.72 -7.63 16.20
CA ASP A 226 6.56 -6.64 16.88
C ASP A 226 6.06 -6.28 18.29
N GLY A 227 4.92 -6.84 18.73
CA GLY A 227 4.36 -6.68 20.07
C GLY A 227 3.60 -5.37 20.26
N LEU A 228 3.07 -4.76 19.21
CA LEU A 228 2.39 -3.47 19.29
C LEU A 228 0.91 -3.54 19.63
N GLY A 229 0.29 -4.72 19.66
CA GLY A 229 -1.12 -4.90 19.98
C GLY A 229 -1.50 -6.35 20.22
N ASP A 230 -2.71 -6.56 20.73
CA ASP A 230 -3.25 -7.87 21.05
C ASP A 230 -3.75 -8.66 19.84
N ALA A 231 -4.06 -9.92 20.05
CA ALA A 231 -4.12 -10.97 19.05
C ALA A 231 -5.26 -10.88 18.02
N SER A 232 -6.28 -10.04 18.18
CA SER A 232 -7.40 -9.96 17.22
C SER A 232 -7.11 -9.01 16.06
N SER A 233 -7.37 -9.43 14.81
CA SER A 233 -7.28 -8.54 13.66
C SER A 233 -8.35 -7.46 13.69
N VAL A 234 -7.96 -6.22 13.46
CA VAL A 234 -8.88 -5.08 13.30
C VAL A 234 -9.35 -4.92 11.85
N LEU A 235 -8.75 -5.68 10.93
CA LEU A 235 -9.11 -5.68 9.53
C LEU A 235 -10.19 -6.73 9.29
N THR A 236 -11.46 -6.33 9.40
CA THR A 236 -12.61 -7.18 9.08
C THR A 236 -12.55 -7.57 7.60
N ARG A 237 -12.74 -8.85 7.29
CA ARG A 237 -12.79 -9.37 5.92
C ARG A 237 -14.10 -10.14 5.73
N ARG A 238 -14.82 -9.82 4.65
CA ARG A 238 -16.03 -10.56 4.24
C ARG A 238 -15.67 -11.44 3.05
N PHE A 239 -15.50 -12.73 3.27
CA PHE A 239 -15.40 -13.68 2.18
C PHE A 239 -16.78 -13.84 1.52
N PRO A 240 -16.85 -13.83 0.17
CA PRO A 240 -18.08 -14.25 -0.49
C PRO A 240 -18.43 -15.67 -0.03
N PRO A 241 -19.73 -16.02 0.07
CA PRO A 241 -20.12 -17.40 0.32
C PRO A 241 -19.40 -18.29 -0.70
N ALA A 242 -18.89 -19.43 -0.24
CA ALA A 242 -18.27 -20.40 -1.11
C ALA A 242 -19.21 -20.65 -2.30
N LEU A 243 -18.70 -20.48 -3.52
CA LEU A 243 -19.43 -20.93 -4.70
C LEU A 243 -19.61 -22.43 -4.52
N ASP A 244 -20.85 -22.90 -4.30
CA ASP A 244 -21.22 -24.30 -4.42
C ASP A 244 -20.99 -24.68 -5.88
N ILE A 245 -19.77 -25.12 -6.16
CA ILE A 245 -19.48 -25.81 -7.40
C ILE A 245 -20.03 -27.21 -7.17
N ALA A 246 -21.29 -27.38 -7.52
CA ALA A 246 -21.87 -28.70 -7.60
C ALA A 246 -20.99 -29.58 -8.52
N PRO A 247 -20.72 -30.86 -8.17
CA PRO A 247 -19.87 -31.75 -8.93
C PRO A 247 -20.41 -32.04 -10.32
#